data_50e1710ffd9f422d7b6d6064e05cc50a
#
_entry.id   50e1710ffd9f422d7b6d6064e05cc50a
#
_cell.length_a   1.000
_cell.length_b   1.000
_cell.length_c   1.000
_cell.angle_alpha   90.00
_cell.angle_beta   90.00
_cell.angle_gamma   90.00
#
_symmetry.space_group_name_H-M   'P 1'
#
loop_
_entity.id
_entity.type
_entity.pdbx_description
1 polymer ?
#
loop_
_entity_poly.entity_id
_entity_poly.type
_entity_poly.pdbx_seq_one_letter_code
_entity_poly.pdbx_strand_id
1 'polypeptide(L)'
;MKIVSVILAVALGAGNPAWAQDTSELQLVKRVFEQLQPISISKNREYCGYIGRDAAGNVAFTKARRGRKGTCVPRDPDALAVVTASYHTHGAYSPNYVNELPSVEDMEGDEAEGIDGWVATPGGRLWYVDTQEMTIHLICDLGCLPADPAFVEGDTGEILPSYRYKALVQKIEAVGG
;
A
#
# COMPACT_ATOMS: atom_id res chain seq x y z
N MET A 1 -3.53 64.53 11.25
CA MET A 1 -2.59 63.48 10.79
C MET A 1 -3.20 62.16 11.14
N LYS A 2 -3.79 61.41 10.18
CA LYS A 2 -4.45 60.12 10.43
C LYS A 2 -3.44 59.01 10.10
N ILE A 3 -3.08 58.24 11.10
CA ILE A 3 -2.18 57.06 10.94
C ILE A 3 -3.05 55.91 10.48
N VAL A 4 -2.80 55.41 9.28
CA VAL A 4 -3.42 54.20 8.72
C VAL A 4 -2.52 53.03 9.09
N SER A 5 -2.97 52.19 10.03
CA SER A 5 -2.29 50.91 10.35
C SER A 5 -2.63 49.88 9.30
N VAL A 6 -1.64 49.47 8.54
CA VAL A 6 -1.77 48.33 7.63
C VAL A 6 -1.50 47.03 8.41
N ILE A 7 -2.53 46.21 8.57
CA ILE A 7 -2.41 44.86 9.13
C ILE A 7 -2.00 43.92 8.01
N LEU A 8 -0.76 43.44 8.06
CA LEU A 8 -0.25 42.41 7.15
C LEU A 8 -0.77 41.02 7.62
N ALA A 9 -1.77 40.49 6.95
CA ALA A 9 -2.24 39.13 7.20
C ALA A 9 -1.25 38.13 6.59
N VAL A 10 -0.48 37.43 7.44
CA VAL A 10 0.33 36.30 7.04
C VAL A 10 -0.60 35.09 6.88
N ALA A 11 -0.88 34.70 5.64
CA ALA A 11 -1.54 33.43 5.34
C ALA A 11 -0.56 32.30 5.62
N LEU A 12 -0.76 31.58 6.73
CA LEU A 12 -0.12 30.31 6.99
C LEU A 12 -0.73 29.28 6.01
N GLY A 13 -0.04 29.04 4.89
CA GLY A 13 -0.36 27.94 4.01
C GLY A 13 -0.15 26.62 4.77
N ALA A 14 -1.25 25.94 5.14
CA ALA A 14 -1.19 24.56 5.57
C ALA A 14 -0.76 23.74 4.34
N GLY A 15 0.53 23.47 4.22
CA GLY A 15 1.04 22.51 3.24
C GLY A 15 0.43 21.15 3.58
N ASN A 16 -0.29 20.55 2.64
CA ASN A 16 -0.65 19.15 2.76
C ASN A 16 0.65 18.34 2.87
N PRO A 17 0.72 17.35 3.76
CA PRO A 17 1.89 16.47 3.83
C PRO A 17 2.11 15.81 2.46
N ALA A 18 3.36 15.64 2.05
CA ALA A 18 3.73 15.12 0.74
C ALA A 18 3.17 13.71 0.43
N TRP A 19 2.74 12.98 1.46
CA TRP A 19 2.10 11.66 1.40
C TRP A 19 0.55 11.71 1.33
N ALA A 20 -0.07 12.86 1.06
CA ALA A 20 -1.53 12.95 0.87
C ALA A 20 -1.93 12.20 -0.41
N GLN A 21 -2.35 10.95 -0.22
CA GLN A 21 -2.84 10.08 -1.30
C GLN A 21 -4.01 10.72 -2.04
N ASP A 22 -4.04 10.56 -3.38
CA ASP A 22 -5.22 10.89 -4.16
C ASP A 22 -6.43 10.10 -3.60
N THR A 23 -7.41 10.82 -3.08
CA THR A 23 -8.61 10.21 -2.48
C THR A 23 -9.33 9.26 -3.44
N SER A 24 -9.27 9.53 -4.74
CA SER A 24 -9.88 8.68 -5.78
C SER A 24 -9.11 7.38 -5.97
N GLU A 25 -7.78 7.42 -5.90
CA GLU A 25 -6.93 6.24 -5.97
C GLU A 25 -7.14 5.35 -4.74
N LEU A 26 -7.10 5.89 -3.53
CA LEU A 26 -7.35 5.13 -2.30
C LEU A 26 -8.72 4.44 -2.31
N GLN A 27 -9.77 5.13 -2.77
CA GLN A 27 -11.10 4.52 -2.89
C GLN A 27 -11.12 3.38 -3.91
N LEU A 28 -10.41 3.51 -5.04
CA LEU A 28 -10.29 2.45 -6.03
C LEU A 28 -9.55 1.24 -5.45
N VAL A 29 -8.40 1.47 -4.83
CA VAL A 29 -7.58 0.45 -4.18
C VAL A 29 -8.38 -0.37 -3.16
N LYS A 30 -9.14 0.29 -2.28
CA LYS A 30 -10.00 -0.40 -1.32
C LYS A 30 -11.01 -1.32 -2.01
N ARG A 31 -11.71 -0.83 -3.05
CA ARG A 31 -12.66 -1.67 -3.81
C ARG A 31 -11.99 -2.86 -4.50
N VAL A 32 -10.77 -2.68 -5.03
CA VAL A 32 -10.00 -3.77 -5.64
C VAL A 32 -9.67 -4.84 -4.59
N PHE A 33 -9.17 -4.44 -3.44
CA PHE A 33 -8.82 -5.37 -2.38
C PHE A 33 -10.02 -6.01 -1.69
N GLU A 34 -11.14 -5.31 -1.54
CA GLU A 34 -12.41 -5.92 -1.07
C GLU A 34 -12.83 -7.12 -1.92
N GLN A 35 -12.58 -7.09 -3.22
CA GLN A 35 -12.87 -8.19 -4.14
C GLN A 35 -11.79 -9.28 -4.15
N LEU A 36 -10.52 -8.89 -4.05
CA LEU A 36 -9.39 -9.81 -4.20
C LEU A 36 -9.04 -10.56 -2.91
N GLN A 37 -9.15 -9.93 -1.73
CA GLN A 37 -8.75 -10.52 -0.45
C GLN A 37 -9.43 -11.87 -0.18
N PRO A 38 -10.76 -12.03 -0.29
CA PRO A 38 -11.40 -13.33 -0.06
C PRO A 38 -10.87 -14.42 -1.01
N ILE A 39 -10.56 -14.06 -2.25
CA ILE A 39 -10.03 -15.00 -3.24
C ILE A 39 -8.57 -15.35 -2.92
N SER A 40 -7.76 -14.35 -2.58
CA SER A 40 -6.36 -14.47 -2.20
C SER A 40 -6.20 -15.40 -0.98
N ILE A 41 -6.94 -15.13 0.07
CA ILE A 41 -6.99 -15.93 1.30
C ILE A 41 -7.40 -17.37 0.99
N SER A 42 -8.56 -17.58 0.34
CA SER A 42 -9.08 -18.92 0.06
C SER A 42 -8.16 -19.79 -0.82
N LYS A 43 -7.37 -19.19 -1.67
CA LYS A 43 -6.41 -19.87 -2.57
C LYS A 43 -5.00 -19.89 -2.03
N ASN A 44 -4.73 -19.20 -0.93
CA ASN A 44 -3.40 -18.98 -0.36
C ASN A 44 -2.39 -18.57 -1.44
N ARG A 45 -2.71 -17.46 -2.13
CA ARG A 45 -1.94 -16.92 -3.25
C ARG A 45 -2.03 -15.42 -3.31
N GLU A 46 -0.98 -14.82 -3.77
CA GLU A 46 -0.98 -13.41 -4.14
C GLU A 46 -1.73 -13.16 -5.44
N TYR A 47 -2.33 -11.99 -5.51
CA TYR A 47 -2.91 -11.41 -6.72
C TYR A 47 -2.37 -9.99 -6.87
N CYS A 48 -1.87 -9.65 -8.05
CA CYS A 48 -1.20 -8.37 -8.27
C CYS A 48 -1.60 -7.72 -9.60
N GLY A 49 -1.38 -6.43 -9.70
CA GLY A 49 -1.58 -5.62 -10.88
C GLY A 49 -1.07 -4.20 -10.66
N TYR A 50 -1.47 -3.29 -11.54
CA TYR A 50 -1.08 -1.88 -11.49
C TYR A 50 -2.30 -0.97 -11.31
N ILE A 51 -2.06 0.14 -10.63
CA ILE A 51 -2.95 1.29 -10.50
C ILE A 51 -2.35 2.43 -11.32
N GLY A 52 -3.19 3.27 -11.86
CA GLY A 52 -2.74 4.43 -12.60
C GLY A 52 -3.89 5.20 -13.24
N ARG A 53 -3.60 5.84 -14.36
CA ARG A 53 -4.60 6.61 -15.11
C ARG A 53 -4.76 6.07 -16.52
N ASP A 54 -6.00 5.99 -16.97
CA ASP A 54 -6.33 5.68 -18.36
C ASP A 54 -6.03 6.88 -19.30
N ALA A 55 -6.24 6.69 -20.59
CA ALA A 55 -6.01 7.74 -21.60
C ALA A 55 -6.91 8.99 -21.43
N ALA A 56 -8.01 8.87 -20.68
CA ALA A 56 -8.91 9.98 -20.33
C ALA A 56 -8.53 10.66 -19.00
N GLY A 57 -7.48 10.18 -18.32
CA GLY A 57 -7.00 10.69 -17.03
C GLY A 57 -7.76 10.16 -15.81
N ASN A 58 -8.70 9.23 -15.98
CA ASN A 58 -9.41 8.62 -14.86
C ASN A 58 -8.52 7.63 -14.13
N VAL A 59 -8.68 7.53 -12.81
CA VAL A 59 -8.00 6.49 -12.02
C VAL A 59 -8.54 5.12 -12.43
N ALA A 60 -7.63 4.22 -12.78
CA ALA A 60 -7.94 2.90 -13.30
C ALA A 60 -6.96 1.84 -12.73
N PHE A 61 -7.27 0.57 -12.94
CA PHE A 61 -6.42 -0.53 -12.53
C PHE A 61 -6.39 -1.63 -13.60
N THR A 62 -5.28 -2.39 -13.64
CA THR A 62 -5.18 -3.55 -14.51
C THR A 62 -5.88 -4.75 -13.88
N LYS A 63 -6.34 -5.69 -14.71
CA LYS A 63 -6.88 -6.97 -14.21
C LYS A 63 -5.82 -7.71 -13.40
N ALA A 64 -6.19 -8.12 -12.18
CA ALA A 64 -5.30 -8.86 -11.30
C ALA A 64 -4.75 -10.14 -11.96
N ARG A 65 -3.44 -10.30 -11.92
CA ARG A 65 -2.76 -11.56 -12.23
C ARG A 65 -2.76 -12.46 -11.00
N ARG A 66 -2.94 -13.75 -11.21
CA ARG A 66 -2.77 -14.75 -10.16
C ARG A 66 -1.28 -15.09 -10.01
N GLY A 67 -0.73 -14.83 -8.83
CA GLY A 67 0.64 -15.15 -8.43
C GLY A 67 0.78 -16.55 -7.83
N ARG A 68 1.84 -16.70 -7.02
CA ARG A 68 2.15 -17.88 -6.19
C ARG A 68 1.84 -17.53 -4.72
N LYS A 69 2.33 -18.36 -3.78
CA LYS A 69 2.10 -18.19 -2.34
C LYS A 69 2.80 -16.96 -1.75
N GLY A 70 3.97 -16.59 -2.24
CA GLY A 70 4.77 -15.48 -1.70
C GLY A 70 5.41 -14.66 -2.81
N THR A 71 4.80 -14.58 -4.00
CA THR A 71 5.27 -13.72 -5.07
C THR A 71 4.23 -13.57 -6.17
N CYS A 72 4.14 -12.38 -6.71
CA CYS A 72 3.33 -12.06 -7.87
C CYS A 72 4.03 -11.01 -8.73
N VAL A 73 4.10 -11.24 -10.02
CA VAL A 73 4.61 -10.24 -10.97
C VAL A 73 3.43 -9.75 -11.81
N PRO A 74 3.09 -8.47 -11.80
CA PRO A 74 2.01 -7.91 -12.61
C PRO A 74 2.20 -8.17 -14.10
N ARG A 75 1.15 -8.02 -14.88
CA ARG A 75 1.23 -8.00 -16.36
C ARG A 75 1.42 -6.59 -16.86
N ASP A 76 1.92 -6.48 -18.10
CA ASP A 76 2.04 -5.19 -18.76
C ASP A 76 0.75 -4.36 -18.65
N PRO A 77 0.89 -3.07 -18.34
CA PRO A 77 -0.23 -2.19 -18.01
C PRO A 77 -0.90 -1.58 -19.25
N ASP A 78 -1.12 -2.32 -20.34
CA ASP A 78 -1.66 -1.84 -21.63
C ASP A 78 -2.91 -0.95 -21.51
N ALA A 79 -3.69 -1.12 -20.43
CA ALA A 79 -4.89 -0.32 -20.17
C ALA A 79 -4.63 1.03 -19.50
N LEU A 80 -3.39 1.30 -19.08
CA LEU A 80 -3.01 2.51 -18.36
C LEU A 80 -2.09 3.38 -19.22
N ALA A 81 -2.41 4.65 -19.33
CA ALA A 81 -1.54 5.64 -19.97
C ALA A 81 -0.38 6.07 -19.04
N VAL A 82 -0.62 6.03 -17.73
CA VAL A 82 0.37 6.30 -16.68
C VAL A 82 0.15 5.29 -15.57
N VAL A 83 1.21 4.61 -15.13
CA VAL A 83 1.23 3.78 -13.93
C VAL A 83 1.69 4.64 -12.75
N THR A 84 0.94 4.60 -11.63
CA THR A 84 1.28 5.34 -10.41
C THR A 84 1.72 4.42 -9.30
N ALA A 85 1.17 3.19 -9.25
CA ALA A 85 1.49 2.23 -8.22
C ALA A 85 1.29 0.78 -8.68
N SER A 86 1.99 -0.15 -8.05
CA SER A 86 1.63 -1.56 -8.03
C SER A 86 0.53 -1.82 -7.00
N TYR A 87 -0.13 -2.97 -7.06
CA TYR A 87 -0.94 -3.49 -5.96
C TYR A 87 -0.80 -5.01 -5.86
N HIS A 88 -0.78 -5.54 -4.63
CA HIS A 88 -0.84 -7.01 -4.42
C HIS A 88 -1.41 -7.40 -3.04
N THR A 89 -1.80 -8.66 -2.94
CA THR A 89 -2.29 -9.30 -1.71
C THR A 89 -1.28 -10.33 -1.22
N HIS A 90 -1.20 -10.55 0.11
CA HIS A 90 -0.26 -11.47 0.74
C HIS A 90 -0.79 -12.91 0.96
N GLY A 91 -1.89 -13.29 0.30
CA GLY A 91 -2.44 -14.65 0.46
C GLY A 91 -3.12 -14.90 1.79
N ALA A 92 -3.08 -16.14 2.28
CA ALA A 92 -3.63 -16.52 3.59
C ALA A 92 -2.63 -16.28 4.72
N TYR A 93 -3.15 -16.11 5.93
CA TYR A 93 -2.34 -16.05 7.13
C TYR A 93 -1.47 -17.32 7.31
N SER A 94 -0.26 -17.12 7.80
CA SER A 94 0.64 -18.21 8.17
C SER A 94 1.63 -17.73 9.24
N PRO A 95 1.78 -18.47 10.36
CA PRO A 95 2.76 -18.11 11.38
C PRO A 95 4.22 -18.27 10.92
N ASN A 96 4.44 -18.86 9.74
CA ASN A 96 5.77 -19.07 9.18
C ASN A 96 6.19 -17.97 8.18
N TYR A 97 5.39 -16.92 8.03
CA TYR A 97 5.66 -15.81 7.11
C TYR A 97 5.32 -14.48 7.76
N VAL A 98 6.17 -13.49 7.56
CA VAL A 98 5.91 -12.10 7.96
C VAL A 98 5.01 -11.45 6.91
N ASN A 99 3.74 -11.85 6.84
CA ASN A 99 2.81 -11.40 5.81
C ASN A 99 1.82 -10.31 6.25
N GLU A 100 2.09 -9.68 7.40
CA GLU A 100 1.35 -8.50 7.88
C GLU A 100 2.05 -7.17 7.57
N LEU A 101 3.20 -7.22 6.93
CA LEU A 101 3.98 -6.06 6.45
C LEU A 101 4.29 -6.25 4.96
N PRO A 102 4.37 -5.17 4.16
CA PRO A 102 5.08 -5.21 2.88
C PRO A 102 6.50 -5.74 3.07
N SER A 103 6.98 -6.53 2.14
CA SER A 103 8.37 -7.02 2.18
C SER A 103 9.36 -5.94 1.75
N VAL A 104 10.64 -6.18 2.00
CA VAL A 104 11.73 -5.32 1.49
C VAL A 104 11.76 -5.39 -0.04
N GLU A 105 11.56 -6.59 -0.58
CA GLU A 105 11.53 -6.87 -2.02
C GLU A 105 10.36 -6.17 -2.73
N ASP A 106 9.22 -6.01 -2.07
CA ASP A 106 8.09 -5.22 -2.61
C ASP A 106 8.51 -3.75 -2.79
N MET A 107 9.11 -3.15 -1.75
CA MET A 107 9.58 -1.78 -1.80
C MET A 107 10.67 -1.56 -2.85
N GLU A 108 11.65 -2.47 -2.91
CA GLU A 108 12.75 -2.39 -3.89
C GLU A 108 12.25 -2.60 -5.32
N GLY A 109 11.26 -3.49 -5.52
CA GLY A 109 10.64 -3.74 -6.82
C GLY A 109 9.88 -2.52 -7.33
N ASP A 110 9.07 -1.91 -6.49
CA ASP A 110 8.31 -0.70 -6.83
C ASP A 110 9.25 0.50 -7.09
N GLU A 111 10.31 0.67 -6.28
CA GLU A 111 11.33 1.71 -6.48
C GLU A 111 12.06 1.52 -7.82
N ALA A 112 12.44 0.30 -8.16
CA ALA A 112 13.11 0.01 -9.43
C ALA A 112 12.22 0.28 -10.66
N GLU A 113 10.90 0.16 -10.52
CA GLU A 113 9.92 0.55 -11.54
C GLU A 113 9.61 2.06 -11.53
N GLY A 114 10.03 2.80 -10.48
CA GLY A 114 9.76 4.22 -10.30
C GLY A 114 8.30 4.54 -9.99
N ILE A 115 7.62 3.62 -9.31
CA ILE A 115 6.22 3.70 -8.90
C ILE A 115 6.09 3.42 -7.40
N ASP A 116 4.92 3.72 -6.83
CA ASP A 116 4.59 3.37 -5.45
C ASP A 116 3.89 2.00 -5.36
N GLY A 117 3.49 1.57 -4.15
CA GLY A 117 2.85 0.27 -3.98
C GLY A 117 1.68 0.27 -2.99
N TRP A 118 0.76 -0.67 -3.19
CA TRP A 118 -0.35 -0.95 -2.31
C TRP A 118 -0.37 -2.42 -1.91
N VAL A 119 -0.40 -2.71 -0.62
CA VAL A 119 -0.35 -4.08 -0.12
C VAL A 119 -1.50 -4.35 0.84
N ALA A 120 -2.23 -5.46 0.60
CA ALA A 120 -3.28 -5.95 1.47
C ALA A 120 -2.82 -7.22 2.19
N THR A 121 -2.94 -7.24 3.53
CA THR A 121 -2.45 -8.32 4.39
C THR A 121 -3.56 -9.26 4.87
N PRO A 122 -3.24 -10.49 5.30
CA PRO A 122 -4.24 -11.44 5.81
C PRO A 122 -5.07 -10.92 6.99
N GLY A 123 -4.52 -10.09 7.87
CA GLY A 123 -5.25 -9.45 8.96
C GLY A 123 -6.19 -8.34 8.51
N GLY A 124 -6.23 -8.05 7.20
CA GLY A 124 -7.08 -7.01 6.61
C GLY A 124 -6.52 -5.60 6.76
N ARG A 125 -5.20 -5.45 6.92
CA ARG A 125 -4.51 -4.15 6.85
C ARG A 125 -4.32 -3.71 5.41
N LEU A 126 -4.28 -2.40 5.22
CA LEU A 126 -3.88 -1.77 3.96
C LEU A 126 -2.64 -0.93 4.19
N TRP A 127 -1.59 -1.25 3.44
CA TRP A 127 -0.34 -0.52 3.42
C TRP A 127 -0.14 0.24 2.11
N TYR A 128 0.55 1.35 2.21
CA TYR A 128 1.10 2.11 1.09
C TYR A 128 2.62 2.10 1.16
N VAL A 129 3.27 1.84 0.05
CA VAL A 129 4.72 1.89 -0.13
C VAL A 129 5.05 3.18 -0.87
N ASP A 130 5.68 4.12 -0.18
CA ASP A 130 6.20 5.37 -0.72
C ASP A 130 7.66 5.15 -1.12
N THR A 131 7.91 5.03 -2.41
CA THR A 131 9.25 4.75 -2.94
C THR A 131 10.14 5.97 -3.00
N GLN A 132 9.59 7.18 -3.01
CA GLN A 132 10.39 8.42 -2.94
C GLN A 132 11.03 8.59 -1.55
N GLU A 133 10.27 8.28 -0.50
CA GLU A 133 10.73 8.36 0.89
C GLU A 133 11.28 7.03 1.42
N MET A 134 11.22 5.95 0.63
CA MET A 134 11.53 4.56 1.03
C MET A 134 10.91 4.22 2.38
N THR A 135 9.59 4.40 2.45
CA THR A 135 8.81 4.27 3.68
C THR A 135 7.49 3.56 3.40
N ILE A 136 7.11 2.60 4.24
CA ILE A 136 5.75 2.05 4.23
C ILE A 136 4.87 2.78 5.26
N HIS A 137 3.62 3.02 4.90
CA HIS A 137 2.62 3.68 5.74
C HIS A 137 1.40 2.78 5.92
N LEU A 138 0.99 2.56 7.17
CA LEU A 138 -0.27 1.90 7.49
C LEU A 138 -1.44 2.86 7.20
N ILE A 139 -2.18 2.59 6.15
CA ILE A 139 -3.32 3.43 5.74
C ILE A 139 -4.57 3.10 6.54
N CYS A 140 -4.80 1.83 6.80
CA CYS A 140 -5.80 1.41 7.78
C CYS A 140 -5.44 0.04 8.38
N ASP A 141 -5.82 -0.15 9.64
CA ASP A 141 -5.43 -1.26 10.49
C ASP A 141 -6.37 -2.47 10.33
N LEU A 142 -6.22 -3.45 11.20
CA LEU A 142 -6.94 -4.74 11.23
C LEU A 142 -8.42 -4.61 10.86
N GLY A 143 -8.85 -5.50 9.98
CA GLY A 143 -10.25 -5.58 9.57
C GLY A 143 -10.76 -4.43 8.70
N CYS A 144 -9.88 -3.55 8.25
CA CYS A 144 -10.22 -2.52 7.28
C CYS A 144 -10.58 -3.11 5.91
N LEU A 145 -9.94 -4.22 5.55
CA LEU A 145 -10.24 -5.07 4.41
C LEU A 145 -10.73 -6.44 4.92
N PRO A 146 -11.33 -7.28 4.06
CA PRO A 146 -11.65 -8.66 4.43
C PRO A 146 -10.42 -9.38 4.98
N ALA A 147 -10.54 -9.97 6.17
CA ALA A 147 -9.47 -10.66 6.87
C ALA A 147 -9.61 -12.18 6.78
N ASP A 148 -8.49 -12.88 6.94
CA ASP A 148 -8.45 -14.34 7.07
C ASP A 148 -9.05 -14.74 8.42
N PRO A 149 -10.08 -15.62 8.46
CA PRO A 149 -10.62 -16.13 9.72
C PRO A 149 -9.61 -16.88 10.58
N ALA A 150 -8.52 -17.37 9.99
CA ALA A 150 -7.43 -18.04 10.71
C ALA A 150 -6.35 -17.06 11.23
N PHE A 151 -6.46 -15.77 10.94
CA PHE A 151 -5.49 -14.78 11.37
C PHE A 151 -5.39 -14.72 12.89
N VAL A 152 -4.17 -14.69 13.40
CA VAL A 152 -3.86 -14.53 14.81
C VAL A 152 -3.12 -13.21 15.03
N GLU A 153 -3.76 -12.31 15.75
CA GLU A 153 -3.15 -11.03 16.09
C GLU A 153 -1.96 -11.22 17.04
N GLY A 154 -0.90 -10.46 16.80
CA GLY A 154 0.29 -10.43 17.66
C GLY A 154 1.46 -11.30 17.19
N ASP A 155 1.26 -12.26 16.29
CA ASP A 155 2.34 -13.11 15.78
C ASP A 155 3.49 -12.33 15.12
N THR A 156 3.16 -11.21 14.47
CA THR A 156 4.16 -10.28 13.92
C THR A 156 4.68 -9.28 14.96
N GLY A 157 4.21 -9.37 16.22
CA GLY A 157 4.48 -8.41 17.28
C GLY A 157 3.81 -7.05 17.00
N GLU A 158 4.27 -6.01 17.68
CA GLU A 158 3.72 -4.66 17.50
C GLU A 158 3.94 -4.15 16.07
N ILE A 159 2.87 -3.64 15.46
CA ILE A 159 2.88 -3.00 14.14
C ILE A 159 2.83 -1.49 14.34
N LEU A 160 3.83 -0.77 13.83
CA LEU A 160 3.91 0.69 13.88
C LEU A 160 3.15 1.32 12.70
N PRO A 161 2.74 2.59 12.79
CA PRO A 161 2.05 3.29 11.70
C PRO A 161 2.89 3.46 10.43
N SER A 162 4.23 3.37 10.55
CA SER A 162 5.13 3.46 9.40
C SER A 162 6.49 2.85 9.72
N TYR A 163 7.19 2.41 8.66
CA TYR A 163 8.57 1.95 8.74
C TYR A 163 9.36 2.51 7.56
N ARG A 164 10.46 3.18 7.82
CA ARG A 164 11.48 3.46 6.81
C ARG A 164 12.22 2.17 6.45
N TYR A 165 12.80 2.10 5.26
CA TYR A 165 13.50 0.92 4.73
C TYR A 165 14.35 0.18 5.77
N LYS A 166 15.29 0.85 6.42
CA LYS A 166 16.17 0.22 7.42
C LYS A 166 15.40 -0.36 8.62
N ALA A 167 14.37 0.33 9.09
CA ALA A 167 13.54 -0.14 10.19
C ALA A 167 12.65 -1.32 9.77
N LEU A 168 12.18 -1.33 8.51
CA LEU A 168 11.44 -2.45 7.94
C LEU A 168 12.32 -3.71 7.88
N VAL A 169 13.55 -3.60 7.34
CA VAL A 169 14.53 -4.70 7.32
C VAL A 169 14.70 -5.28 8.74
N GLN A 170 15.01 -4.42 9.72
CA GLN A 170 15.21 -4.86 11.12
C GLN A 170 13.97 -5.53 11.72
N LYS A 171 12.77 -5.01 11.39
CA LYS A 171 11.50 -5.57 11.88
C LYS A 171 11.25 -6.95 11.28
N ILE A 172 11.45 -7.13 9.98
CA ILE A 172 11.26 -8.42 9.29
C ILE A 172 12.26 -9.45 9.79
N GLU A 173 13.54 -9.10 9.94
CA GLU A 173 14.57 -9.98 10.50
C GLU A 173 14.24 -10.41 11.93
N ALA A 174 13.71 -9.52 12.76
CA ALA A 174 13.38 -9.80 14.16
C ALA A 174 12.20 -10.77 14.35
N VAL A 175 11.27 -10.83 13.38
CA VAL A 175 10.08 -11.70 13.48
C VAL A 175 10.13 -12.91 12.55
N GLY A 176 11.01 -12.90 11.55
CA GLY A 176 11.19 -13.99 10.56
C GLY A 176 12.32 -14.97 10.90
N GLY A 177 13.04 -14.76 12.02
CA GLY A 177 14.19 -15.57 12.47
C GLY A 177 13.81 -16.78 13.31
#